data_4374317ff5db42c5b8db259f6a00167c
#
_entry.id   4374317ff5db42c5b8db259f6a00167c
#
_cell.length_a   1.000
_cell.length_b   1.000
_cell.length_c   1.000
_cell.angle_alpha   90.00
_cell.angle_beta   90.00
_cell.angle_gamma   90.00
#
_symmetry.space_group_name_H-M   'P 1'
#
loop_
_entity.id
_entity.type
_entity.pdbx_description
1 polymer ?
#
loop_
_entity_poly.entity_id
_entity_poly.type
_entity_poly.pdbx_seq_one_letter_code
_entity_poly.pdbx_strand_id
1 'polypeptide(L)'
;MNLTPRSNPVLSAVLLALVCLLGCAVAVPRASEAAAGALQTWRVVLVAGDDSIPVFDNAVDALHGMLAQRPGLDIRMLTSDPQRRTIDRPIATAKSIDAALSGSAAQGCFVYLTSHGSVDGLLLHQDYDNGKNLSPGRLDRILDAECGARPTVVVVSACHAGVFIGRASKGDNRIWLTAARDDRVSFGCGAEYQYTYFDECVLGAWPKSKTWAQLFDRTDTCVRLKESELSQSSSMPQAFFGKDVKDLALP
;
A
#
# COMPACT_ATOMS: atom_id res chain seq x y z
N MET A 1 100.08 -30.57 -16.41
CA MET A 1 99.82 -30.45 -17.81
C MET A 1 98.42 -29.96 -17.99
N ASN A 2 98.24 -28.67 -18.11
CA ASN A 2 97.81 -28.03 -19.38
C ASN A 2 96.45 -28.57 -19.88
N LEU A 3 95.41 -27.88 -20.04
CA LEU A 3 95.19 -26.55 -20.63
C LEU A 3 93.76 -26.19 -20.32
N THR A 4 93.52 -24.98 -19.90
CA THR A 4 92.29 -24.18 -20.17
C THR A 4 92.19 -23.93 -21.70
N PRO A 5 91.24 -23.41 -22.34
CA PRO A 5 90.32 -22.36 -21.89
C PRO A 5 88.90 -22.27 -22.62
N ARG A 6 88.27 -21.21 -22.23
CA ARG A 6 87.31 -20.31 -23.00
C ARG A 6 85.85 -20.69 -23.03
N SER A 7 85.10 -19.91 -22.31
CA SER A 7 84.46 -18.58 -22.61
C SER A 7 83.40 -18.71 -23.68
N ASN A 8 82.25 -18.29 -23.60
CA ASN A 8 81.66 -17.09 -23.06
C ASN A 8 80.13 -17.12 -23.16
N PRO A 9 79.43 -16.19 -22.66
CA PRO A 9 78.05 -16.31 -22.31
C PRO A 9 77.14 -15.70 -23.43
N VAL A 10 75.96 -16.22 -23.52
CA VAL A 10 74.89 -15.47 -24.18
C VAL A 10 73.78 -15.30 -23.17
N LEU A 11 73.69 -14.09 -22.62
CA LEU A 11 72.51 -13.59 -21.93
C LEU A 11 71.37 -13.64 -22.90
N SER A 12 70.34 -14.43 -22.56
CA SER A 12 69.00 -14.23 -23.13
C SER A 12 68.11 -13.83 -21.97
N ALA A 13 67.92 -12.52 -21.88
CA ALA A 13 66.91 -11.95 -21.00
C ALA A 13 65.55 -12.27 -21.57
N VAL A 14 64.84 -13.21 -20.94
CA VAL A 14 63.42 -13.40 -21.16
C VAL A 14 62.67 -12.40 -20.30
N LEU A 15 62.25 -11.30 -20.87
CA LEU A 15 61.30 -10.35 -20.27
C LEU A 15 59.94 -11.05 -20.19
N LEU A 16 59.59 -11.52 -18.96
CA LEU A 16 58.23 -11.90 -18.64
C LEU A 16 57.42 -10.61 -18.49
N ALA A 17 56.68 -10.23 -19.52
CA ALA A 17 55.68 -9.19 -19.43
C ALA A 17 54.46 -9.75 -18.65
N LEU A 18 54.35 -9.42 -17.35
CA LEU A 18 53.19 -9.67 -16.53
C LEU A 18 52.12 -8.65 -16.93
N VAL A 19 51.22 -9.03 -17.83
CA VAL A 19 50.00 -8.23 -18.14
C VAL A 19 49.04 -8.42 -16.97
N CYS A 20 49.04 -7.48 -16.04
CA CYS A 20 47.95 -7.32 -15.07
C CYS A 20 46.68 -6.87 -15.79
N LEU A 21 45.83 -7.83 -16.14
CA LEU A 21 44.45 -7.58 -16.49
C LEU A 21 43.71 -7.12 -15.23
N LEU A 22 43.71 -5.81 -14.97
CA LEU A 22 42.73 -5.21 -14.07
C LEU A 22 41.34 -5.37 -14.71
N GLY A 23 40.67 -6.45 -14.40
CA GLY A 23 39.24 -6.60 -14.66
C GLY A 23 38.49 -5.61 -13.83
N CYS A 24 38.09 -4.47 -14.39
CA CYS A 24 37.03 -3.64 -13.82
C CYS A 24 35.77 -4.50 -13.77
N ALA A 25 35.52 -5.13 -12.64
CA ALA A 25 34.20 -5.67 -12.34
C ALA A 25 33.25 -4.48 -12.20
N VAL A 26 32.57 -4.14 -13.28
CA VAL A 26 31.43 -3.22 -13.22
C VAL A 26 30.38 -3.97 -12.40
N ALA A 27 30.21 -3.58 -11.14
CA ALA A 27 29.14 -4.06 -10.31
C ALA A 27 27.81 -3.58 -10.95
N VAL A 28 27.15 -4.46 -11.66
CA VAL A 28 25.77 -4.24 -12.11
C VAL A 28 24.93 -4.24 -10.85
N PRO A 29 24.29 -3.14 -10.46
CA PRO A 29 23.41 -3.14 -9.29
C PRO A 29 22.32 -4.17 -9.53
N ARG A 30 22.22 -5.13 -8.63
CA ARG A 30 21.15 -6.12 -8.65
C ARG A 30 19.82 -5.40 -8.51
N ALA A 31 18.90 -5.65 -9.42
CA ALA A 31 17.55 -5.08 -9.43
C ALA A 31 16.75 -5.33 -8.12
N SER A 32 17.24 -6.18 -7.21
CA SER A 32 16.61 -6.45 -5.93
C SER A 32 16.92 -5.45 -4.81
N GLU A 33 17.95 -4.60 -4.95
CA GLU A 33 18.25 -3.55 -3.97
C GLU A 33 17.45 -2.26 -4.20
N ALA A 34 16.86 -2.09 -5.37
CA ALA A 34 16.04 -0.91 -5.68
C ALA A 34 14.63 -0.95 -5.05
N ALA A 35 14.17 -2.10 -4.56
CA ALA A 35 12.81 -2.25 -3.99
C ALA A 35 12.70 -1.90 -2.49
N ALA A 36 13.81 -1.69 -1.79
CA ALA A 36 13.83 -1.37 -0.35
C ALA A 36 13.88 0.14 -0.05
N GLY A 37 13.92 0.99 -1.07
CA GLY A 37 13.87 2.45 -0.90
C GLY A 37 12.47 2.93 -0.59
N ALA A 38 12.31 3.80 0.42
CA ALA A 38 11.04 4.49 0.63
C ALA A 38 10.70 5.31 -0.61
N LEU A 39 9.46 5.17 -1.11
CA LEU A 39 8.98 6.01 -2.20
C LEU A 39 8.92 7.47 -1.73
N GLN A 40 9.35 8.39 -2.58
CA GLN A 40 9.41 9.82 -2.24
C GLN A 40 8.07 10.52 -2.46
N THR A 41 7.23 9.99 -3.37
CA THR A 41 5.96 10.63 -3.72
C THR A 41 4.83 9.60 -3.82
N TRP A 42 3.66 9.97 -3.28
CA TRP A 42 2.46 9.15 -3.28
C TRP A 42 1.25 9.94 -3.73
N ARG A 43 0.42 9.32 -4.58
CA ARG A 43 -0.97 9.70 -4.72
C ARG A 43 -1.76 8.98 -3.63
N VAL A 44 -2.40 9.73 -2.75
CA VAL A 44 -3.21 9.22 -1.64
C VAL A 44 -4.67 9.59 -1.89
N VAL A 45 -5.56 8.60 -1.85
CA VAL A 45 -7.00 8.80 -1.99
C VAL A 45 -7.70 8.23 -0.75
N LEU A 46 -8.34 9.10 0.02
CA LEU A 46 -9.05 8.78 1.26
C LEU A 46 -10.55 8.90 1.04
N VAL A 47 -11.31 7.84 1.28
CA VAL A 47 -12.72 7.74 0.90
C VAL A 47 -13.59 7.35 2.09
N ALA A 48 -14.52 8.23 2.48
CA ALA A 48 -15.66 7.90 3.32
C ALA A 48 -16.86 7.58 2.39
N GLY A 49 -17.23 6.30 2.31
CA GLY A 49 -18.19 5.81 1.30
C GLY A 49 -19.65 5.93 1.71
N ASP A 50 -19.95 6.17 2.98
CA ASP A 50 -21.32 6.25 3.51
C ASP A 50 -21.44 7.37 4.54
N ASP A 51 -22.57 8.08 4.54
CA ASP A 51 -22.86 9.21 5.41
C ASP A 51 -23.96 8.92 6.47
N SER A 52 -24.39 7.66 6.58
CA SER A 52 -25.40 7.28 7.56
C SER A 52 -24.91 7.42 9.01
N ILE A 53 -23.61 7.37 9.23
CA ILE A 53 -22.93 7.55 10.51
C ILE A 53 -21.58 8.27 10.33
N PRO A 54 -21.13 9.08 11.30
CA PRO A 54 -19.95 9.92 11.14
C PRO A 54 -18.61 9.19 11.19
N VAL A 55 -18.57 7.92 11.61
CA VAL A 55 -17.32 7.19 11.89
C VAL A 55 -16.40 7.11 10.68
N PHE A 56 -16.95 7.01 9.47
CA PHE A 56 -16.18 6.89 8.23
C PHE A 56 -15.48 8.20 7.88
N ASP A 57 -16.20 9.32 7.90
CA ASP A 57 -15.59 10.63 7.69
C ASP A 57 -14.60 10.99 8.79
N ASN A 58 -14.89 10.63 10.05
CA ASN A 58 -13.96 10.85 11.17
C ASN A 58 -12.63 10.12 10.93
N ALA A 59 -12.66 8.88 10.44
CA ALA A 59 -11.45 8.11 10.14
C ALA A 59 -10.65 8.74 9.00
N VAL A 60 -11.31 9.18 7.93
CA VAL A 60 -10.69 9.89 6.80
C VAL A 60 -10.04 11.20 7.27
N ASP A 61 -10.75 11.99 8.09
CA ASP A 61 -10.23 13.27 8.63
C ASP A 61 -9.01 13.04 9.54
N ALA A 62 -9.07 12.03 10.40
CA ALA A 62 -7.96 11.70 11.30
C ALA A 62 -6.72 11.24 10.52
N LEU A 63 -6.89 10.34 9.54
CA LEU A 63 -5.79 9.87 8.70
C LEU A 63 -5.21 11.01 7.85
N HIS A 64 -6.07 11.87 7.27
CA HIS A 64 -5.63 13.07 6.59
C HIS A 64 -4.78 13.96 7.50
N GLY A 65 -5.23 14.24 8.73
CA GLY A 65 -4.47 15.05 9.69
C GLY A 65 -3.08 14.49 10.01
N MET A 66 -2.93 13.15 10.02
CA MET A 66 -1.63 12.49 10.23
C MET A 66 -0.70 12.57 9.00
N LEU A 67 -1.27 12.64 7.81
CA LEU A 67 -0.54 12.59 6.54
C LEU A 67 -0.26 13.96 5.94
N ALA A 68 -1.12 14.96 6.18
CA ALA A 68 -1.09 16.27 5.50
C ALA A 68 0.22 17.05 5.66
N GLN A 69 0.99 16.78 6.72
CA GLN A 69 2.27 17.44 6.98
C GLN A 69 3.48 16.68 6.42
N ARG A 70 3.25 15.50 5.81
CA ARG A 70 4.33 14.70 5.24
C ARG A 70 4.66 15.17 3.82
N PRO A 71 5.93 15.41 3.50
CA PRO A 71 6.31 15.80 2.14
C PRO A 71 6.06 14.69 1.14
N GLY A 72 5.80 15.06 -0.11
CA GLY A 72 5.65 14.11 -1.21
C GLY A 72 4.28 13.45 -1.31
N LEU A 73 3.32 13.79 -0.47
CA LEU A 73 1.97 13.24 -0.53
C LEU A 73 1.01 14.20 -1.26
N ASP A 74 0.43 13.73 -2.36
CA ASP A 74 -0.69 14.38 -3.04
C ASP A 74 -1.98 13.70 -2.57
N ILE A 75 -2.66 14.31 -1.60
CA ILE A 75 -3.81 13.73 -0.90
C ILE A 75 -5.10 14.25 -1.50
N ARG A 76 -5.99 13.33 -1.84
CA ARG A 76 -7.36 13.58 -2.30
C ARG A 76 -8.34 12.94 -1.32
N MET A 77 -9.34 13.69 -0.89
CA MET A 77 -10.38 13.23 0.03
C MET A 77 -11.72 13.16 -0.69
N LEU A 78 -12.48 12.11 -0.43
CA LEU A 78 -13.84 11.93 -0.94
C LEU A 78 -14.78 11.64 0.23
N THR A 79 -16.00 12.15 0.17
CA THR A 79 -17.02 11.96 1.20
C THR A 79 -18.38 11.65 0.59
N SER A 80 -19.19 10.86 1.27
CA SER A 80 -20.62 10.72 0.92
C SER A 80 -21.50 11.74 1.62
N ASP A 81 -20.98 12.45 2.64
CA ASP A 81 -21.74 13.47 3.37
C ASP A 81 -21.88 14.77 2.55
N PRO A 82 -23.10 15.14 2.13
CA PRO A 82 -23.32 16.37 1.37
C PRO A 82 -22.90 17.64 2.12
N GLN A 83 -22.88 17.62 3.46
CA GLN A 83 -22.51 18.77 4.30
C GLN A 83 -20.98 18.96 4.36
N ARG A 84 -20.21 17.88 4.16
CA ARG A 84 -18.74 17.90 4.11
C ARG A 84 -18.19 18.09 2.70
N ARG A 85 -19.05 18.06 1.70
CA ARG A 85 -18.68 18.20 0.29
C ARG A 85 -18.12 19.59 -0.01
N THR A 86 -16.95 19.61 -0.65
CA THR A 86 -16.32 20.83 -1.20
C THR A 86 -15.78 20.54 -2.60
N ILE A 87 -15.22 21.55 -3.27
CA ILE A 87 -14.53 21.36 -4.56
C ILE A 87 -13.31 20.43 -4.41
N ASP A 88 -12.61 20.51 -3.27
CA ASP A 88 -11.41 19.71 -2.96
C ASP A 88 -11.75 18.39 -2.27
N ARG A 89 -13.00 18.20 -1.87
CA ARG A 89 -13.55 16.98 -1.26
C ARG A 89 -14.87 16.63 -1.95
N PRO A 90 -14.83 16.13 -3.18
CA PRO A 90 -16.03 15.78 -3.94
C PRO A 90 -16.72 14.54 -3.36
N ILE A 91 -17.93 14.29 -3.89
CA ILE A 91 -18.77 13.18 -3.48
C ILE A 91 -18.07 11.83 -3.80
N ALA A 92 -18.19 10.86 -2.90
CA ALA A 92 -17.58 9.54 -3.03
C ALA A 92 -18.39 8.67 -4.00
N THR A 93 -17.88 8.53 -5.20
CA THR A 93 -18.36 7.63 -6.24
C THR A 93 -17.18 6.87 -6.86
N ALA A 94 -17.42 5.78 -7.56
CA ALA A 94 -16.35 5.11 -8.28
C ALA A 94 -15.71 6.00 -9.35
N LYS A 95 -16.48 6.90 -9.99
CA LYS A 95 -15.97 7.90 -10.93
C LYS A 95 -15.07 8.93 -10.24
N SER A 96 -15.42 9.36 -9.03
CA SER A 96 -14.58 10.30 -8.27
C SER A 96 -13.29 9.65 -7.79
N ILE A 97 -13.31 8.36 -7.42
CA ILE A 97 -12.10 7.59 -7.07
C ILE A 97 -11.17 7.50 -8.28
N ASP A 98 -11.70 7.16 -9.45
CA ASP A 98 -10.98 7.13 -10.71
C ASP A 98 -10.32 8.49 -11.02
N ALA A 99 -11.11 9.57 -11.00
CA ALA A 99 -10.62 10.93 -11.21
C ALA A 99 -9.58 11.37 -10.17
N ALA A 100 -9.72 10.95 -8.90
CA ALA A 100 -8.78 11.28 -7.85
C ALA A 100 -7.42 10.57 -8.02
N LEU A 101 -7.39 9.41 -8.64
CA LEU A 101 -6.15 8.68 -8.97
C LEU A 101 -5.53 9.15 -10.28
N SER A 102 -6.34 9.67 -11.20
CA SER A 102 -5.94 10.02 -12.56
C SER A 102 -4.86 11.11 -12.62
N GLY A 103 -4.05 11.06 -13.69
CA GLY A 103 -3.05 12.08 -14.01
C GLY A 103 -1.90 12.20 -13.00
N SER A 104 -1.72 11.23 -12.08
CA SER A 104 -0.68 11.28 -11.07
C SER A 104 0.67 10.81 -11.59
N ALA A 105 1.71 11.65 -11.42
CA ALA A 105 3.11 11.29 -11.63
C ALA A 105 3.79 10.72 -10.38
N ALA A 106 3.05 10.48 -9.28
CA ALA A 106 3.59 9.92 -8.04
C ALA A 106 4.16 8.52 -8.24
N GLN A 107 5.17 8.18 -7.45
CA GLN A 107 5.85 6.88 -7.52
C GLN A 107 4.99 5.73 -6.99
N GLY A 108 4.02 6.02 -6.11
CA GLY A 108 3.11 5.03 -5.56
C GLY A 108 1.68 5.53 -5.44
N CYS A 109 0.74 4.59 -5.30
CA CYS A 109 -0.66 4.83 -5.02
C CYS A 109 -1.02 4.28 -3.64
N PHE A 110 -1.74 5.07 -2.84
CA PHE A 110 -2.36 4.62 -1.60
C PHE A 110 -3.85 4.97 -1.61
N VAL A 111 -4.71 3.96 -1.47
CA VAL A 111 -6.16 4.12 -1.43
C VAL A 111 -6.67 3.59 -0.09
N TYR A 112 -7.34 4.44 0.67
CA TYR A 112 -7.99 4.10 1.92
C TYR A 112 -9.50 4.27 1.77
N LEU A 113 -10.22 3.17 1.96
CA LEU A 113 -11.66 3.10 1.80
C LEU A 113 -12.29 2.69 3.14
N THR A 114 -13.18 3.51 3.68
CA THR A 114 -13.95 3.16 4.88
C THR A 114 -15.44 3.40 4.64
N SER A 115 -16.27 2.39 4.91
CA SER A 115 -17.70 2.41 4.66
C SER A 115 -18.37 1.13 5.18
N HIS A 116 -19.69 1.03 5.01
CA HIS A 116 -20.37 -0.26 5.04
C HIS A 116 -19.92 -1.15 3.86
N GLY A 117 -20.00 -2.47 4.05
CA GLY A 117 -19.62 -3.43 3.04
C GLY A 117 -20.47 -4.69 3.05
N SER A 118 -20.46 -5.39 1.93
CA SER A 118 -21.14 -6.66 1.71
C SER A 118 -20.26 -7.60 0.85
N VAL A 119 -20.76 -8.80 0.60
CA VAL A 119 -20.12 -9.75 -0.33
C VAL A 119 -20.01 -9.22 -1.77
N ASP A 120 -20.77 -8.17 -2.12
CA ASP A 120 -20.73 -7.54 -3.44
C ASP A 120 -19.72 -6.37 -3.53
N GLY A 121 -19.20 -5.91 -2.40
CA GLY A 121 -18.20 -4.85 -2.32
C GLY A 121 -18.51 -3.79 -1.26
N LEU A 122 -17.85 -2.64 -1.39
CA LEU A 122 -17.96 -1.48 -0.52
C LEU A 122 -19.15 -0.61 -0.93
N LEU A 123 -19.96 -0.16 0.02
CA LEU A 123 -21.05 0.78 -0.23
C LEU A 123 -20.50 2.16 -0.57
N LEU A 124 -20.97 2.74 -1.68
CA LEU A 124 -20.82 4.15 -2.02
C LEU A 124 -22.22 4.75 -2.08
N HIS A 125 -22.64 5.41 -1.01
CA HIS A 125 -24.04 5.84 -0.82
C HIS A 125 -24.52 6.75 -1.96
N GLN A 126 -23.65 7.56 -2.50
CA GLN A 126 -23.96 8.55 -3.55
C GLN A 126 -23.64 8.05 -4.97
N ASP A 127 -23.28 6.80 -5.17
CA ASP A 127 -23.01 6.26 -6.52
C ASP A 127 -24.32 5.72 -7.15
N TYR A 128 -25.12 6.62 -7.69
CA TYR A 128 -26.40 6.30 -8.33
C TYR A 128 -26.25 5.74 -9.76
N ASP A 129 -25.07 5.88 -10.39
CA ASP A 129 -24.96 5.67 -11.83
C ASP A 129 -24.83 4.20 -12.25
N ASN A 130 -24.38 3.28 -11.37
CA ASN A 130 -24.13 1.87 -11.75
C ASN A 130 -24.28 0.86 -10.59
N GLY A 131 -25.22 1.07 -9.70
CA GLY A 131 -25.31 0.26 -8.48
C GLY A 131 -24.49 0.88 -7.35
N LYS A 132 -24.99 0.73 -6.16
CA LYS A 132 -24.52 1.43 -4.96
C LYS A 132 -23.17 0.94 -4.42
N ASN A 133 -22.58 -0.13 -4.99
CA ASN A 133 -21.38 -0.77 -4.44
C ASN A 133 -20.18 -0.62 -5.37
N LEU A 134 -19.04 -0.27 -4.77
CA LEU A 134 -17.75 -0.40 -5.42
C LEU A 134 -17.34 -1.88 -5.37
N SER A 135 -17.61 -2.63 -6.43
CA SER A 135 -17.24 -4.03 -6.50
C SER A 135 -15.73 -4.22 -6.61
N PRO A 136 -15.17 -5.36 -6.14
CA PRO A 136 -13.75 -5.67 -6.28
C PRO A 136 -13.23 -5.51 -7.72
N GLY A 137 -13.96 -6.04 -8.71
CA GLY A 137 -13.55 -5.93 -10.11
C GLY A 137 -13.64 -4.50 -10.69
N ARG A 138 -14.50 -3.63 -10.16
CA ARG A 138 -14.55 -2.21 -10.55
C ARG A 138 -13.34 -1.46 -10.00
N LEU A 139 -13.02 -1.67 -8.72
CA LEU A 139 -11.84 -1.06 -8.11
C LEU A 139 -10.56 -1.54 -8.77
N ASP A 140 -10.46 -2.84 -9.08
CA ASP A 140 -9.30 -3.43 -9.74
C ASP A 140 -9.02 -2.77 -11.10
N ARG A 141 -10.06 -2.58 -11.93
CA ARG A 141 -9.92 -1.86 -13.22
C ARG A 141 -9.46 -0.41 -13.06
N ILE A 142 -9.97 0.31 -12.03
CA ILE A 142 -9.53 1.68 -11.74
C ILE A 142 -8.03 1.67 -11.35
N LEU A 143 -7.62 0.76 -10.49
CA LEU A 143 -6.22 0.66 -10.05
C LEU A 143 -5.29 0.25 -11.20
N ASP A 144 -5.73 -0.63 -12.10
CA ASP A 144 -4.95 -1.02 -13.28
C ASP A 144 -4.75 0.16 -14.22
N ALA A 145 -5.82 0.92 -14.48
CA ALA A 145 -5.77 2.08 -15.37
C ALA A 145 -4.91 3.22 -14.79
N GLU A 146 -5.15 3.57 -13.52
CA GLU A 146 -4.63 4.79 -12.95
C GLU A 146 -3.32 4.61 -12.15
N CYS A 147 -3.08 3.44 -11.56
CA CYS A 147 -1.85 3.12 -10.83
C CYS A 147 -0.88 2.23 -11.64
N GLY A 148 -1.39 1.35 -12.49
CA GLY A 148 -0.60 0.50 -13.36
C GLY A 148 0.44 -0.35 -12.62
N ALA A 149 1.70 -0.29 -13.07
CA ALA A 149 2.81 -1.04 -12.48
C ALA A 149 3.38 -0.41 -11.19
N ARG A 150 2.89 0.77 -10.77
CA ARG A 150 3.39 1.44 -9.56
C ARG A 150 3.02 0.63 -8.30
N PRO A 151 3.89 0.64 -7.27
CA PRO A 151 3.51 0.15 -5.95
C PRO A 151 2.16 0.72 -5.51
N THR A 152 1.22 -0.16 -5.20
CA THR A 152 -0.16 0.24 -4.90
C THR A 152 -0.62 -0.43 -3.62
N VAL A 153 -1.06 0.37 -2.66
CA VAL A 153 -1.60 -0.10 -1.39
C VAL A 153 -3.07 0.25 -1.29
N VAL A 154 -3.89 -0.72 -0.94
CA VAL A 154 -5.33 -0.54 -0.73
C VAL A 154 -5.68 -1.03 0.66
N VAL A 155 -6.29 -0.16 1.45
CA VAL A 155 -6.87 -0.47 2.76
C VAL A 155 -8.38 -0.38 2.65
N VAL A 156 -9.09 -1.44 3.04
CA VAL A 156 -10.55 -1.51 2.99
C VAL A 156 -11.10 -1.79 4.38
N SER A 157 -11.63 -0.76 5.01
CA SER A 157 -12.30 -0.82 6.30
C SER A 157 -13.80 -0.98 6.09
N ALA A 158 -14.25 -2.23 6.05
CA ALA A 158 -15.66 -2.59 5.86
C ALA A 158 -15.96 -4.03 6.28
N CYS A 159 -17.23 -4.33 6.49
CA CYS A 159 -17.70 -5.70 6.57
C CYS A 159 -17.40 -6.43 5.25
N HIS A 160 -17.09 -7.74 5.32
CA HIS A 160 -16.82 -8.59 4.15
C HIS A 160 -15.68 -8.12 3.24
N ALA A 161 -14.81 -7.21 3.72
CA ALA A 161 -13.77 -6.58 2.91
C ALA A 161 -12.76 -7.58 2.29
N GLY A 162 -12.63 -8.78 2.82
CA GLY A 162 -11.83 -9.86 2.26
C GLY A 162 -12.19 -10.25 0.82
N VAL A 163 -13.41 -9.92 0.34
CA VAL A 163 -13.81 -10.11 -1.07
C VAL A 163 -12.90 -9.38 -2.05
N PHE A 164 -12.27 -8.29 -1.62
CA PHE A 164 -11.31 -7.54 -2.44
C PHE A 164 -10.01 -8.33 -2.64
N ILE A 165 -9.53 -9.04 -1.61
CA ILE A 165 -8.36 -9.91 -1.73
C ILE A 165 -8.65 -11.13 -2.59
N GLY A 166 -9.85 -11.73 -2.43
CA GLY A 166 -10.22 -12.96 -3.14
C GLY A 166 -10.52 -12.77 -4.62
N ARG A 167 -11.07 -11.62 -5.01
CA ARG A 167 -11.61 -11.32 -6.34
C ARG A 167 -10.83 -10.29 -7.14
N ALA A 168 -10.07 -9.41 -6.47
CA ALA A 168 -9.24 -8.43 -7.13
C ALA A 168 -7.93 -9.05 -7.62
N SER A 169 -7.30 -8.41 -8.59
CA SER A 169 -5.98 -8.81 -9.08
C SER A 169 -4.93 -8.73 -7.96
N LYS A 170 -4.33 -9.86 -7.65
CA LYS A 170 -3.22 -9.98 -6.71
C LYS A 170 -1.90 -9.72 -7.44
N GLY A 171 -1.74 -8.48 -7.95
CA GLY A 171 -0.50 -8.09 -8.62
C GLY A 171 0.71 -8.13 -7.68
N ASP A 172 1.87 -8.44 -8.25
CA ASP A 172 3.14 -8.48 -7.50
C ASP A 172 3.51 -7.12 -6.88
N ASN A 173 2.96 -6.03 -7.43
CA ASN A 173 3.14 -4.65 -6.99
C ASN A 173 2.03 -4.14 -6.04
N ARG A 174 1.19 -5.02 -5.48
CA ARG A 174 0.03 -4.62 -4.68
C ARG A 174 0.09 -5.13 -3.24
N ILE A 175 -0.41 -4.29 -2.33
CA ILE A 175 -0.74 -4.64 -0.94
C ILE A 175 -2.23 -4.39 -0.74
N TRP A 176 -2.90 -5.36 -0.13
CA TRP A 176 -4.29 -5.24 0.32
C TRP A 176 -4.35 -5.49 1.81
N LEU A 177 -4.99 -4.58 2.54
CA LEU A 177 -5.29 -4.74 3.97
C LEU A 177 -6.80 -4.59 4.14
N THR A 178 -7.47 -5.55 4.79
CA THR A 178 -8.93 -5.58 4.91
C THR A 178 -9.37 -5.80 6.35
N ALA A 179 -10.44 -5.12 6.76
CA ALA A 179 -10.95 -5.13 8.13
C ALA A 179 -11.59 -6.46 8.53
N ALA A 180 -12.05 -7.25 7.56
CA ALA A 180 -12.71 -8.51 7.83
C ALA A 180 -12.44 -9.52 6.73
N ARG A 181 -12.57 -10.81 7.05
CA ARG A 181 -12.63 -11.88 6.05
C ARG A 181 -13.89 -11.73 5.18
N ASP A 182 -13.92 -12.34 4.01
CA ASP A 182 -15.02 -12.23 3.04
C ASP A 182 -16.38 -12.71 3.55
N ASP A 183 -16.38 -13.60 4.54
CA ASP A 183 -17.58 -14.15 5.19
C ASP A 183 -17.86 -13.54 6.59
N ARG A 184 -17.15 -12.45 6.97
CA ARG A 184 -17.22 -11.85 8.29
C ARG A 184 -17.61 -10.38 8.24
N VAL A 185 -18.27 -9.95 9.33
CA VAL A 185 -18.53 -8.52 9.58
C VAL A 185 -17.37 -7.89 10.34
N SER A 186 -17.21 -6.58 10.21
CA SER A 186 -16.38 -5.72 11.03
C SER A 186 -17.27 -4.96 12.01
N PHE A 187 -16.69 -4.34 13.06
CA PHE A 187 -17.43 -3.73 14.15
C PHE A 187 -17.09 -2.25 14.35
N GLY A 188 -17.87 -1.59 15.23
CA GLY A 188 -17.72 -0.17 15.55
C GLY A 188 -18.46 0.76 14.61
N CYS A 189 -19.43 0.25 13.83
CA CYS A 189 -20.29 1.05 12.96
C CYS A 189 -21.54 1.57 13.70
N GLY A 190 -21.42 1.96 14.97
CA GLY A 190 -22.51 2.57 15.73
C GLY A 190 -22.28 4.06 15.95
N ALA A 191 -23.35 4.82 16.17
CA ALA A 191 -23.27 6.26 16.41
C ALA A 191 -22.51 6.64 17.69
N GLU A 192 -22.34 5.70 18.62
CA GLU A 192 -21.58 5.83 19.85
C GLU A 192 -20.07 5.76 19.66
N TYR A 193 -19.59 5.29 18.50
CA TYR A 193 -18.17 5.17 18.20
C TYR A 193 -17.65 6.39 17.43
N GLN A 194 -16.39 6.74 17.67
CA GLN A 194 -15.70 7.77 16.90
C GLN A 194 -15.16 7.21 15.60
N TYR A 195 -14.74 5.95 15.59
CA TYR A 195 -14.18 5.21 14.45
C TYR A 195 -14.69 3.77 14.47
N THR A 196 -14.64 3.08 13.34
CA THR A 196 -14.76 1.62 13.38
C THR A 196 -13.59 1.01 14.17
N TYR A 197 -13.70 -0.23 14.63
CA TYR A 197 -12.61 -0.88 15.37
C TYR A 197 -11.34 -0.98 14.52
N PHE A 198 -11.50 -1.31 13.25
CA PHE A 198 -10.36 -1.41 12.34
C PHE A 198 -9.72 -0.05 12.10
N ASP A 199 -10.51 0.99 11.84
CA ASP A 199 -10.00 2.35 11.62
C ASP A 199 -9.26 2.88 12.84
N GLU A 200 -9.83 2.70 14.05
CA GLU A 200 -9.17 3.10 15.29
C GLU A 200 -7.82 2.40 15.47
N CYS A 201 -7.79 1.09 15.19
CA CYS A 201 -6.58 0.29 15.28
C CYS A 201 -5.52 0.68 14.24
N VAL A 202 -5.93 0.99 12.98
CA VAL A 202 -5.03 1.52 11.95
C VAL A 202 -4.43 2.86 12.40
N LEU A 203 -5.27 3.80 12.84
CA LEU A 203 -4.81 5.11 13.31
C LEU A 203 -3.85 5.00 14.48
N GLY A 204 -4.15 4.13 15.46
CA GLY A 204 -3.29 3.88 16.63
C GLY A 204 -1.97 3.15 16.32
N ALA A 205 -1.96 2.32 15.29
CA ALA A 205 -0.79 1.57 14.84
C ALA A 205 0.13 2.41 13.92
N TRP A 206 -0.42 3.37 13.17
CA TRP A 206 0.30 4.16 12.18
C TRP A 206 1.60 4.79 12.68
N PRO A 207 1.61 5.58 13.77
CA PRO A 207 2.82 6.24 14.27
C PRO A 207 3.88 5.26 14.83
N LYS A 208 3.50 4.01 15.05
CA LYS A 208 4.36 2.95 15.63
C LYS A 208 4.90 1.99 14.56
N SER A 209 4.57 2.20 13.29
CA SER A 209 4.89 1.31 12.18
C SER A 209 5.78 2.00 11.16
N LYS A 210 6.69 1.25 10.56
CA LYS A 210 7.59 1.72 9.49
C LYS A 210 7.24 1.13 8.14
N THR A 211 6.60 -0.05 8.12
CA THR A 211 6.19 -0.75 6.90
C THR A 211 4.72 -1.11 6.96
N TRP A 212 4.12 -1.39 5.80
CA TRP A 212 2.74 -1.84 5.71
C TRP A 212 2.49 -3.17 6.43
N ALA A 213 3.48 -4.08 6.43
CA ALA A 213 3.41 -5.33 7.17
C ALA A 213 3.33 -5.06 8.69
N GLN A 214 4.18 -4.19 9.23
CA GLN A 214 4.13 -3.82 10.65
C GLN A 214 2.81 -3.12 11.01
N LEU A 215 2.29 -2.27 10.11
CA LEU A 215 0.99 -1.63 10.31
C LEU A 215 -0.10 -2.69 10.44
N PHE A 216 -0.14 -3.65 9.51
CA PHE A 216 -1.14 -4.71 9.52
C PHE A 216 -1.06 -5.58 10.78
N ASP A 217 0.13 -6.06 11.14
CA ASP A 217 0.32 -6.93 12.32
C ASP A 217 -0.17 -6.25 13.62
N ARG A 218 0.13 -4.96 13.77
CA ARG A 218 -0.34 -4.17 14.93
C ARG A 218 -1.84 -3.93 14.90
N THR A 219 -2.39 -3.66 13.72
CA THR A 219 -3.82 -3.45 13.51
C THR A 219 -4.60 -4.73 13.81
N ASP A 220 -4.19 -5.87 13.27
CA ASP A 220 -4.83 -7.17 13.51
C ASP A 220 -4.82 -7.54 15.01
N THR A 221 -3.67 -7.36 15.67
CA THR A 221 -3.55 -7.58 17.12
C THR A 221 -4.52 -6.69 17.91
N CYS A 222 -4.60 -5.40 17.58
CA CYS A 222 -5.49 -4.44 18.22
C CYS A 222 -6.95 -4.81 18.00
N VAL A 223 -7.36 -5.15 16.78
CA VAL A 223 -8.74 -5.55 16.47
C VAL A 223 -9.15 -6.77 17.26
N ARG A 224 -8.33 -7.82 17.30
CA ARG A 224 -8.62 -9.05 18.05
C ARG A 224 -8.79 -8.80 19.54
N LEU A 225 -7.94 -7.96 20.14
CA LEU A 225 -8.05 -7.58 21.54
C LEU A 225 -9.37 -6.86 21.80
N LYS A 226 -9.70 -5.86 20.96
CA LYS A 226 -10.93 -5.08 21.09
C LYS A 226 -12.19 -5.93 20.94
N GLU A 227 -12.21 -6.84 19.96
CA GLU A 227 -13.31 -7.80 19.76
C GLU A 227 -13.48 -8.73 20.97
N SER A 228 -12.37 -9.24 21.51
CA SER A 228 -12.38 -10.09 22.72
C SER A 228 -12.92 -9.35 23.94
N GLU A 229 -12.46 -8.12 24.20
CA GLU A 229 -12.89 -7.29 25.32
C GLU A 229 -14.39 -6.97 25.26
N LEU A 230 -14.92 -6.77 24.06
CA LEU A 230 -16.32 -6.43 23.81
C LEU A 230 -17.20 -7.66 23.49
N SER A 231 -16.66 -8.87 23.65
CA SER A 231 -17.35 -10.14 23.39
C SER A 231 -17.95 -10.23 21.98
N GLN A 232 -17.28 -9.62 21.00
CA GLN A 232 -17.66 -9.70 19.60
C GLN A 232 -17.09 -10.97 18.94
N SER A 233 -17.76 -11.45 17.89
CA SER A 233 -17.20 -12.49 17.03
C SER A 233 -16.00 -11.94 16.26
N SER A 234 -15.00 -12.79 15.96
CA SER A 234 -13.81 -12.32 15.24
C SER A 234 -14.12 -11.89 13.81
N SER A 235 -13.75 -10.67 13.44
CA SER A 235 -13.82 -10.18 12.06
C SER A 235 -12.75 -10.80 11.17
N MET A 236 -11.63 -11.24 11.73
CA MET A 236 -10.49 -11.85 11.04
C MET A 236 -9.92 -10.95 9.93
N PRO A 237 -9.30 -9.81 10.27
CA PRO A 237 -8.63 -8.96 9.30
C PRO A 237 -7.68 -9.76 8.40
N GLN A 238 -7.55 -9.36 7.15
CA GLN A 238 -6.72 -10.07 6.19
C GLN A 238 -5.76 -9.14 5.46
N ALA A 239 -4.63 -9.69 5.02
CA ALA A 239 -3.67 -8.97 4.20
C ALA A 239 -3.18 -9.83 3.03
N PHE A 240 -2.83 -9.16 1.94
CA PHE A 240 -2.08 -9.71 0.83
C PHE A 240 -0.90 -8.78 0.54
N PHE A 241 0.29 -9.35 0.41
CA PHE A 241 1.52 -8.63 0.08
C PHE A 241 2.09 -9.21 -1.21
N GLY A 242 2.05 -8.42 -2.28
CA GLY A 242 2.72 -8.76 -3.53
C GLY A 242 4.24 -8.85 -3.32
N LYS A 243 4.90 -9.73 -4.07
CA LYS A 243 6.33 -10.06 -3.84
C LYS A 243 7.26 -8.86 -4.00
N ASP A 244 6.89 -7.88 -4.86
CA ASP A 244 7.73 -6.72 -5.16
C ASP A 244 7.57 -5.59 -4.11
N VAL A 245 6.55 -5.68 -3.24
CA VAL A 245 6.16 -4.63 -2.28
C VAL A 245 6.02 -5.12 -0.84
N LYS A 246 6.38 -6.36 -0.54
CA LYS A 246 6.21 -6.95 0.80
C LYS A 246 6.90 -6.16 1.92
N ASP A 247 8.02 -5.51 1.61
CA ASP A 247 8.82 -4.74 2.56
C ASP A 247 8.61 -3.22 2.40
N LEU A 248 7.56 -2.81 1.67
CA LEU A 248 7.29 -1.41 1.34
C LEU A 248 7.09 -0.59 2.62
N ALA A 249 7.82 0.53 2.70
CA ALA A 249 7.69 1.48 3.79
C ALA A 249 6.36 2.25 3.71
N LEU A 250 5.89 2.71 4.87
CA LEU A 250 4.78 3.67 4.94
C LEU A 250 5.22 5.01 4.31
N PRO A 251 4.30 5.73 3.67
CA PRO A 251 4.56 7.07 3.14
C PRO A 251 4.83 8.10 4.22
#